data_b7f22f3cb45c6380b4daa2edb968a4d4
#
_entry.id   b7f22f3cb45c6380b4daa2edb968a4d4
#
_cell.length_a   1.000
_cell.length_b   1.000
_cell.length_c   1.000
_cell.angle_alpha   90.00
_cell.angle_beta   90.00
_cell.angle_gamma   90.00
#
_symmetry.space_group_name_H-M   'P 1'
#
loop_
_entity.id
_entity.type
_entity.pdbx_description
1 polymer ?
#
loop_
_entity_poly.entity_id
_entity_poly.type
_entity_poly.pdbx_seq_one_letter_code
_entity_poly.pdbx_strand_id
1 'polypeptide(L)'
;GSVHVDVQYEEHYDYWNKFKEVDLKNTLSFTIPVKLPKNGGGLYTWGDEVDPYSFNYTTNKNKLSELESASVTNLYNTGELIYFIGHLLHQMMPGVNVQPTDRRITVQGHGVRCDGVWRLYW
;
A
#
# COMPACT_ATOMS: atom_id res chain seq x y z
N GLY A 1 4.23 10.60 0.02
CA GLY A 1 5.01 9.36 0.09
C GLY A 1 5.67 9.06 -1.25
N SER A 2 6.68 8.20 -1.25
CA SER A 2 7.27 7.65 -2.49
C SER A 2 6.36 6.60 -3.10
N VAL A 3 6.56 6.30 -4.38
CA VAL A 3 5.99 5.11 -5.03
C VAL A 3 6.69 3.89 -4.44
N HIS A 4 5.95 2.86 -4.03
CA HIS A 4 6.48 1.66 -3.37
C HIS A 4 5.54 0.46 -3.48
N VAL A 5 6.02 -0.68 -3.04
CA VAL A 5 5.25 -1.88 -2.70
C VAL A 5 5.45 -2.17 -1.21
N ASP A 6 4.54 -2.91 -0.62
CA ASP A 6 4.56 -3.23 0.80
C ASP A 6 5.30 -4.54 1.06
N VAL A 7 6.38 -4.46 1.83
CA VAL A 7 7.24 -5.61 2.21
C VAL A 7 7.47 -5.71 3.72
N GLN A 8 6.61 -5.08 4.52
CA GLN A 8 6.75 -5.04 5.98
C GLN A 8 6.72 -6.43 6.65
N TYR A 9 6.21 -7.45 5.95
CA TYR A 9 6.29 -8.84 6.43
C TYR A 9 7.73 -9.31 6.67
N GLU A 10 8.71 -8.69 6.01
CA GLU A 10 10.13 -9.02 6.20
C GLU A 10 10.62 -8.73 7.61
N GLU A 11 10.04 -7.75 8.29
CA GLU A 11 10.37 -7.40 9.67
C GLU A 11 9.87 -8.45 10.69
N HIS A 12 9.06 -9.41 10.23
CA HIS A 12 8.38 -10.39 11.08
C HIS A 12 8.68 -11.85 10.71
N TYR A 13 9.80 -12.13 10.07
CA TYR A 13 10.17 -13.50 9.64
C TYR A 13 10.12 -14.53 10.76
N ASP A 14 10.60 -14.18 11.96
CA ASP A 14 10.59 -15.07 13.12
C ASP A 14 9.16 -15.46 13.55
N TYR A 15 8.20 -14.59 13.28
CA TYR A 15 6.80 -14.90 13.55
C TYR A 15 6.22 -15.85 12.51
N TRP A 16 6.51 -15.62 11.23
CA TRP A 16 5.99 -16.43 10.13
C TRP A 16 6.53 -17.86 10.15
N ASN A 17 7.76 -18.08 10.61
CA ASN A 17 8.38 -19.40 10.74
C ASN A 17 7.66 -20.37 11.67
N LYS A 18 6.66 -19.91 12.42
CA LYS A 18 5.82 -20.77 13.29
C LYS A 18 4.72 -21.50 12.53
N PHE A 19 4.45 -21.13 11.31
CA PHE A 19 3.42 -21.73 10.47
C PHE A 19 4.01 -22.72 9.48
N LYS A 20 3.22 -23.72 9.08
CA LYS A 20 3.66 -24.74 8.11
C LYS A 20 3.66 -24.20 6.69
N GLU A 21 2.64 -23.39 6.36
CA GLU A 21 2.48 -22.78 5.05
C GLU A 21 2.36 -21.26 5.22
N VAL A 22 3.23 -20.52 4.52
CA VAL A 22 3.23 -19.06 4.54
C VAL A 22 3.27 -18.54 3.11
N ASP A 23 2.26 -17.80 2.70
CA ASP A 23 2.18 -17.20 1.38
C ASP A 23 2.66 -15.74 1.43
N LEU A 24 3.94 -15.55 1.13
CA LEU A 24 4.56 -14.23 1.03
C LEU A 24 4.45 -13.61 -0.38
N LYS A 25 3.90 -14.35 -1.35
CA LYS A 25 3.70 -13.83 -2.71
C LYS A 25 2.39 -13.07 -2.85
N ASN A 26 1.36 -13.49 -2.13
CA ASN A 26 0.03 -12.90 -2.18
C ASN A 26 -0.28 -12.22 -0.84
N THR A 27 0.53 -11.26 -0.45
CA THR A 27 0.30 -10.46 0.75
C THR A 27 -0.84 -9.48 0.54
N LEU A 28 -1.42 -8.99 1.62
CA LEU A 28 -2.51 -8.04 1.63
C LEU A 28 -2.07 -6.73 2.26
N SER A 29 -2.45 -5.62 1.67
CA SER A 29 -2.42 -4.30 2.31
C SER A 29 -3.82 -3.75 2.45
N PHE A 30 -4.11 -3.07 3.55
CA PHE A 30 -5.41 -2.46 3.77
C PHE A 30 -5.31 -1.09 4.43
N THR A 31 -6.33 -0.26 4.17
CA THR A 31 -6.47 1.08 4.75
C THR A 31 -7.93 1.35 5.06
N ILE A 32 -8.20 1.91 6.24
CA ILE A 32 -9.49 2.47 6.62
C ILE A 32 -9.29 3.95 6.90
N PRO A 33 -9.78 4.86 6.04
CA PRO A 33 -9.73 6.29 6.31
C PRO A 33 -10.70 6.67 7.43
N VAL A 34 -10.16 7.23 8.51
CA VAL A 34 -10.95 7.76 9.65
C VAL A 34 -11.28 9.22 9.42
N LYS A 35 -10.33 9.97 8.85
CA LYS A 35 -10.50 11.36 8.46
C LYS A 35 -9.69 11.65 7.21
N LEU A 36 -10.27 12.38 6.29
CA LEU A 36 -9.63 12.80 5.04
C LEU A 36 -9.53 14.33 4.96
N PRO A 37 -8.52 14.87 4.25
CA PRO A 37 -8.53 16.28 3.87
C PRO A 37 -9.72 16.57 2.97
N LYS A 38 -10.09 17.85 2.85
CA LYS A 38 -11.22 18.27 2.02
C LYS A 38 -11.07 17.83 0.55
N ASN A 39 -9.85 17.83 0.05
CA ASN A 39 -9.52 17.41 -1.32
C ASN A 39 -8.29 16.48 -1.34
N GLY A 40 -8.32 15.45 -2.17
CA GLY A 40 -7.28 14.42 -2.25
C GLY A 40 -7.44 13.34 -1.19
N GLY A 41 -6.36 12.67 -0.85
CA GLY A 41 -6.36 11.67 0.23
C GLY A 41 -6.72 10.25 -0.19
N GLY A 42 -6.58 9.92 -1.48
CA GLY A 42 -6.72 8.58 -2.01
C GLY A 42 -5.38 7.87 -2.23
N LEU A 43 -5.35 6.98 -3.21
CA LEU A 43 -4.21 6.17 -3.61
C LEU A 43 -4.05 6.19 -5.14
N TYR A 44 -2.84 6.41 -5.59
CA TYR A 44 -2.43 6.08 -6.96
C TYR A 44 -1.97 4.63 -6.99
N THR A 45 -2.43 3.88 -7.99
CA THR A 45 -1.99 2.51 -8.23
C THR A 45 -1.54 2.34 -9.67
N TRP A 46 -0.62 1.44 -9.92
CA TRP A 46 -0.16 1.04 -11.25
C TRP A 46 -0.47 -0.44 -11.43
N GLY A 47 -1.07 -0.79 -12.56
CA GLY A 47 -1.81 -2.03 -12.79
C GLY A 47 -1.04 -3.35 -12.70
N ASP A 48 0.29 -3.29 -12.53
CA ASP A 48 1.11 -4.49 -12.47
C ASP A 48 1.63 -4.75 -11.05
N GLU A 49 1.54 -6.00 -10.63
CA GLU A 49 2.29 -6.49 -9.48
C GLU A 49 3.78 -6.45 -9.83
N VAL A 50 4.57 -5.95 -8.92
CA VAL A 50 6.02 -5.85 -9.10
C VAL A 50 6.69 -6.81 -8.14
N ASP A 51 7.65 -7.58 -8.63
CA ASP A 51 8.54 -8.34 -7.75
C ASP A 51 9.31 -7.35 -6.86
N PRO A 52 9.06 -7.34 -5.55
CA PRO A 52 9.65 -6.37 -4.63
C PRO A 52 11.17 -6.42 -4.61
N TYR A 53 11.77 -7.56 -4.95
CA TYR A 53 13.22 -7.75 -4.95
C TYR A 53 13.90 -7.29 -6.25
N SER A 54 13.14 -7.16 -7.32
CA SER A 54 13.64 -6.68 -8.63
C SER A 54 13.45 -5.18 -8.85
N PHE A 55 12.61 -4.54 -8.04
CA PHE A 55 12.28 -3.14 -8.22
C PHE A 55 13.28 -2.21 -7.51
N ASN A 56 14.20 -1.66 -8.27
CA ASN A 56 15.19 -0.70 -7.74
C ASN A 56 14.71 0.75 -7.94
N TYR A 57 14.21 1.36 -6.86
CA TYR A 57 13.69 2.73 -6.84
C TYR A 57 14.71 3.81 -7.21
N THR A 58 16.01 3.54 -6.99
CA THR A 58 17.06 4.54 -7.15
C THR A 58 17.51 4.74 -8.59
N THR A 59 17.34 3.73 -9.46
CA THR A 59 17.83 3.77 -10.84
C THR A 59 16.78 4.24 -11.86
N ASN A 60 15.52 4.42 -11.46
CA ASN A 60 14.40 4.58 -12.38
C ASN A 60 13.66 5.93 -12.27
N LYS A 61 14.36 7.06 -12.03
CA LYS A 61 13.72 8.39 -12.05
C LYS A 61 12.98 8.69 -13.37
N ASN A 62 13.48 8.19 -14.48
CA ASN A 62 12.83 8.36 -15.79
C ASN A 62 11.60 7.43 -15.94
N LYS A 63 11.61 6.25 -15.32
CA LYS A 63 10.46 5.35 -15.29
C LYS A 63 9.34 5.87 -14.37
N LEU A 64 9.67 6.65 -13.33
CA LEU A 64 8.66 7.25 -12.46
C LEU A 64 7.77 8.25 -13.22
N SER A 65 8.32 9.04 -14.12
CA SER A 65 7.52 9.98 -14.93
C SER A 65 6.61 9.27 -15.94
N GLU A 66 7.05 8.14 -16.48
CA GLU A 66 6.23 7.28 -17.34
C GLU A 66 5.13 6.57 -16.52
N LEU A 67 5.45 6.14 -15.30
CA LEU A 67 4.52 5.55 -14.37
C LEU A 67 3.45 6.56 -13.91
N GLU A 68 3.82 7.79 -13.59
CA GLU A 68 2.87 8.83 -13.16
C GLU A 68 1.76 9.08 -14.18
N SER A 69 2.05 8.96 -15.49
CA SER A 69 1.06 9.14 -16.56
C SER A 69 0.07 7.97 -16.72
N ALA A 70 0.38 6.79 -16.17
CA ALA A 70 -0.41 5.57 -16.31
C ALA A 70 -1.10 5.13 -15.01
N SER A 71 -1.06 5.95 -13.94
CA SER A 71 -1.66 5.60 -12.65
C SER A 71 -3.17 5.63 -12.68
N VAL A 72 -3.78 4.70 -11.96
CA VAL A 72 -5.20 4.73 -11.64
C VAL A 72 -5.38 5.46 -10.30
N THR A 73 -6.30 6.41 -10.29
CA THR A 73 -6.66 7.16 -9.09
C THR A 73 -7.78 6.46 -8.34
N ASN A 74 -7.51 6.08 -7.11
CA ASN A 74 -8.50 5.48 -6.20
C ASN A 74 -8.80 6.48 -5.08
N LEU A 75 -9.95 7.16 -5.16
CA LEU A 75 -10.39 8.07 -4.11
C LEU A 75 -10.86 7.28 -2.89
N TYR A 76 -10.53 7.77 -1.71
CA TYR A 76 -10.96 7.19 -0.45
C TYR A 76 -12.22 7.87 0.07
N ASN A 77 -13.09 7.09 0.70
CA ASN A 77 -14.21 7.59 1.50
C ASN A 77 -13.98 7.22 2.97
N THR A 78 -14.32 8.12 3.87
CA THR A 78 -14.21 7.87 5.32
C THR A 78 -15.06 6.67 5.74
N GLY A 79 -14.46 5.74 6.47
CA GLY A 79 -15.12 4.54 6.99
C GLY A 79 -15.15 3.35 6.02
N GLU A 80 -14.68 3.51 4.78
CA GLU A 80 -14.57 2.39 3.83
C GLU A 80 -13.27 1.63 4.03
N LEU A 81 -13.33 0.31 3.96
CA LEU A 81 -12.15 -0.56 3.91
C LEU A 81 -11.66 -0.66 2.47
N ILE A 82 -10.46 -0.19 2.23
CA ILE A 82 -9.75 -0.38 0.98
C ILE A 82 -8.68 -1.45 1.20
N TYR A 83 -8.62 -2.44 0.32
CA TYR A 83 -7.57 -3.46 0.37
C TYR A 83 -7.08 -3.79 -1.03
N PHE A 84 -5.82 -4.19 -1.12
CA PHE A 84 -5.14 -4.56 -2.36
C PHE A 84 -3.99 -5.52 -2.08
N ILE A 85 -3.46 -6.13 -3.13
CA ILE A 85 -2.27 -7.00 -3.02
C ILE A 85 -1.07 -6.14 -2.63
N GLY A 86 -0.33 -6.53 -1.59
CA GLY A 86 0.77 -5.73 -1.04
C GLY A 86 1.90 -5.41 -2.02
N HIS A 87 2.11 -6.26 -3.02
CA HIS A 87 3.09 -6.05 -4.09
C HIS A 87 2.56 -5.22 -5.27
N LEU A 88 1.35 -4.69 -5.19
CA LEU A 88 0.87 -3.69 -6.14
C LEU A 88 1.64 -2.39 -5.95
N LEU A 89 2.22 -1.88 -7.03
CA LEU A 89 2.92 -0.59 -7.01
C LEU A 89 1.92 0.52 -6.71
N HIS A 90 2.19 1.32 -5.67
CA HIS A 90 1.25 2.35 -5.24
C HIS A 90 1.95 3.56 -4.62
N GLN A 91 1.18 4.64 -4.52
CA GLN A 91 1.60 5.89 -3.86
C GLN A 91 0.39 6.56 -3.23
N MET A 92 0.56 7.04 -2.01
CA MET A 92 -0.45 7.85 -1.35
C MET A 92 -0.65 9.18 -2.10
N MET A 93 -1.89 9.48 -2.48
CA MET A 93 -2.23 10.79 -3.05
C MET A 93 -1.98 11.91 -2.04
N PRO A 94 -1.34 13.00 -2.45
CA PRO A 94 -1.25 14.19 -1.61
C PRO A 94 -2.63 14.84 -1.42
N GLY A 95 -2.77 15.63 -0.36
CA GLY A 95 -3.88 16.57 -0.26
C GLY A 95 -3.73 17.70 -1.29
N VAL A 96 -4.84 18.21 -1.78
CA VAL A 96 -4.88 19.32 -2.74
C VAL A 96 -5.42 20.57 -2.04
N ASN A 97 -4.72 21.70 -2.18
CA ASN A 97 -5.08 22.96 -1.51
C ASN A 97 -5.30 22.80 0.00
N VAL A 98 -4.37 22.08 0.64
CA VAL A 98 -4.45 21.70 2.07
C VAL A 98 -4.56 22.94 2.95
N GLN A 99 -5.55 22.95 3.81
CA GLN A 99 -5.78 24.01 4.81
C GLN A 99 -5.16 23.61 6.16
N PRO A 100 -4.83 24.57 7.04
CA PRO A 100 -4.27 24.27 8.36
C PRO A 100 -5.16 23.36 9.23
N THR A 101 -6.45 23.31 8.94
CA THR A 101 -7.44 22.45 9.63
C THR A 101 -7.57 21.06 9.03
N ASP A 102 -7.03 20.84 7.83
CA ASP A 102 -7.10 19.54 7.19
C ASP A 102 -6.26 18.52 7.96
N ARG A 103 -6.78 17.32 8.02
CA ARG A 103 -6.14 16.16 8.64
C ARG A 103 -6.37 14.93 7.78
N ARG A 104 -5.37 14.10 7.68
CA ARG A 104 -5.50 12.72 7.20
C ARG A 104 -5.21 11.78 8.36
N ILE A 105 -6.18 10.96 8.71
CA ILE A 105 -6.06 9.93 9.74
C ILE A 105 -6.54 8.63 9.11
N THR A 106 -5.68 7.63 9.09
CA THR A 106 -5.97 6.30 8.53
C THR A 106 -5.53 5.22 9.51
N VAL A 107 -6.29 4.14 9.56
CA VAL A 107 -5.82 2.86 10.11
C VAL A 107 -5.30 2.06 8.93
N GLN A 108 -4.05 1.62 9.00
CA GLN A 108 -3.40 0.86 7.93
C GLN A 108 -2.82 -0.41 8.53
N GLY A 109 -2.73 -1.44 7.71
CA GLY A 109 -2.09 -2.69 8.10
C GLY A 109 -1.92 -3.60 6.90
N HIS A 110 -1.40 -4.76 7.20
CA HIS A 110 -1.03 -5.77 6.22
C HIS A 110 -1.55 -7.14 6.64
N GLY A 111 -1.50 -8.09 5.71
CA GLY A 111 -1.87 -9.46 5.98
C GLY A 111 -1.00 -10.45 5.23
N VAL A 112 -0.72 -11.56 5.89
CA VAL A 112 -0.05 -12.73 5.33
C VAL A 112 -0.94 -13.94 5.55
N ARG A 113 -1.10 -14.77 4.53
CA ARG A 113 -1.88 -15.99 4.64
C ARG A 113 -1.00 -17.12 5.17
N CYS A 114 -1.34 -17.61 6.37
CA CYS A 114 -0.61 -18.67 7.06
C CYS A 114 -1.54 -19.85 7.38
N ASP A 115 -1.18 -21.05 6.94
CA ASP A 115 -2.00 -22.27 7.11
C ASP A 115 -3.46 -22.06 6.67
N GLY A 116 -3.65 -21.36 5.54
CA GLY A 116 -4.96 -21.07 4.97
C GLY A 116 -5.75 -19.91 5.61
N VAL A 117 -5.22 -19.26 6.65
CA VAL A 117 -5.87 -18.17 7.39
C VAL A 117 -5.10 -16.87 7.24
N TRP A 118 -5.79 -15.75 7.01
CA TRP A 118 -5.20 -14.43 7.02
C TRP A 118 -4.79 -14.01 8.43
N ARG A 119 -3.52 -13.64 8.58
CA ARG A 119 -2.96 -13.02 9.78
C ARG A 119 -2.71 -11.55 9.48
N LEU A 120 -3.47 -10.69 10.15
CA LEU A 120 -3.35 -9.24 9.99
C LEU A 120 -2.38 -8.68 11.02
N TYR A 121 -1.63 -7.65 10.60
CA TYR A 121 -0.69 -6.93 11.46
C TYR A 121 -0.59 -5.47 11.02
N TRP A 122 -0.12 -4.59 11.90
CA TRP A 122 0.03 -3.14 11.69
C TRP A 122 1.15 -2.56 12.57
#